data_5f79e3b5f6b4a0e85637cf5962b4c608
#
_entry.id   5f79e3b5f6b4a0e85637cf5962b4c608
#
_cell.length_a   1.000
_cell.length_b   1.000
_cell.length_c   1.000
_cell.angle_alpha   90.00
_cell.angle_beta   90.00
_cell.angle_gamma   90.00
#
_symmetry.space_group_name_H-M   'P 1'
#
loop_
_entity.id
_entity.type
_entity.pdbx_description
1 polymer ?
#
loop_
_entity_poly.entity_id
_entity_poly.type
_entity_poly.pdbx_seq_one_letter_code
_entity_poly.pdbx_strand_id
1 'polypeptide(L)'
;MSRGLGDVYKRQAQVEMSVVDAVREIPGVRDAGGTTDPELDGDSSGSNFSVQGHVAPEEEDMNFEVPWVTETFFAALRQPVLAGRVFTQADTKGAPQVAVVNLAFAKRFYGSAQNALGRLIGSGQSDHQKYDTTIVGVVGDVRHQNLHDKPRGTIYRPYLQQPQPTGLRIYAFTAQNPESVESAIRESIHRLDPKLAIDGMRTMEEQIDLSVADQRALATLATSFSVLAMLMTAVGLYGVLAFATAQRTREIGVRMALGAQRSAVVMLVMREMALTAVIAVAVALPTAIGISRLLRSQLYGVQPGDPVTLIACVLACALMMILAAAVPARRAASVDPMNALRSE
;
A
#
# COMPACT_ATOMS: atom_id res chain seq x y z
N MET A 1 38.17 26.38 -5.64
CA MET A 1 36.77 26.27 -6.05
C MET A 1 35.81 25.70 -4.97
N SER A 2 36.29 25.09 -3.86
CA SER A 2 35.42 24.44 -2.86
C SER A 2 34.87 25.36 -1.74
N ARG A 3 35.43 26.53 -1.49
CA ARG A 3 34.94 27.43 -0.42
C ARG A 3 33.58 28.05 -0.74
N GLY A 4 33.32 28.44 -2.00
CA GLY A 4 32.03 29.07 -2.37
C GLY A 4 30.83 28.13 -2.31
N LEU A 5 30.98 26.84 -2.65
CA LEU A 5 29.92 25.84 -2.58
C LEU A 5 29.54 25.54 -1.11
N GLY A 6 30.53 25.47 -0.21
CA GLY A 6 30.25 25.26 1.22
C GLY A 6 29.44 26.37 1.87
N ASP A 7 29.63 27.62 1.43
CA ASP A 7 28.87 28.79 1.93
C ASP A 7 27.44 28.84 1.35
N VAL A 8 27.25 28.37 0.10
CA VAL A 8 25.93 28.23 -0.52
C VAL A 8 25.09 27.21 0.23
N TYR A 9 25.63 26.02 0.50
CA TYR A 9 24.93 24.97 1.25
C TYR A 9 24.59 25.36 2.68
N LYS A 10 25.48 26.10 3.36
CA LYS A 10 25.19 26.62 4.70
C LYS A 10 24.03 27.62 4.68
N ARG A 11 24.02 28.53 3.69
CA ARG A 11 22.95 29.51 3.53
C ARG A 11 21.63 28.82 3.21
N GLN A 12 21.65 27.79 2.35
CA GLN A 12 20.45 27.01 2.03
C GLN A 12 19.88 26.34 3.29
N ALA A 13 20.68 25.60 4.06
CA ALA A 13 20.23 24.97 5.30
C ALA A 13 19.65 26.00 6.31
N GLN A 14 20.27 27.19 6.41
CA GLN A 14 19.76 28.26 7.27
C GLN A 14 18.41 28.79 6.81
N VAL A 15 18.22 28.98 5.52
CA VAL A 15 16.93 29.43 4.96
C VAL A 15 15.86 28.39 5.22
N GLU A 16 16.14 27.11 4.95
CA GLU A 16 15.17 26.02 5.17
C GLU A 16 14.80 25.87 6.64
N MET A 17 15.75 25.99 7.56
CA MET A 17 15.44 26.03 9.00
C MET A 17 14.61 27.25 9.39
N SER A 18 14.90 28.43 8.81
CA SER A 18 14.10 29.63 9.05
C SER A 18 12.66 29.48 8.55
N VAL A 19 12.44 28.73 7.47
CA VAL A 19 11.09 28.41 6.99
C VAL A 19 10.37 27.50 7.99
N VAL A 20 11.02 26.48 8.53
CA VAL A 20 10.42 25.59 9.55
C VAL A 20 10.01 26.42 10.79
N ASP A 21 10.89 27.30 11.26
CA ASP A 21 10.61 28.16 12.42
C ASP A 21 9.44 29.11 12.12
N ALA A 22 9.42 29.76 10.96
CA ALA A 22 8.35 30.66 10.55
C ALA A 22 7.00 29.96 10.41
N VAL A 23 6.96 28.72 9.91
CA VAL A 23 5.73 27.91 9.87
C VAL A 23 5.26 27.57 11.28
N ARG A 24 6.19 27.28 12.19
CA ARG A 24 5.88 26.94 13.58
C ARG A 24 5.28 28.11 14.37
N GLU A 25 5.65 29.35 14.02
CA GLU A 25 5.12 30.57 14.66
C GLU A 25 3.69 30.95 14.19
N ILE A 26 3.14 30.29 13.17
CA ILE A 26 1.81 30.60 12.64
C ILE A 26 0.74 30.22 13.68
N PRO A 27 -0.21 31.15 14.01
CA PRO A 27 -1.31 30.81 14.89
C PRO A 27 -2.14 29.63 14.38
N GLY A 28 -2.28 28.60 15.21
CA GLY A 28 -2.97 27.35 14.85
C GLY A 28 -2.05 26.19 14.49
N VAL A 29 -0.79 26.46 14.14
CA VAL A 29 0.26 25.44 14.03
C VAL A 29 0.77 25.11 15.43
N ARG A 30 0.76 23.83 15.79
CA ARG A 30 1.29 23.35 17.08
C ARG A 30 2.75 22.97 16.99
N ASP A 31 3.11 22.27 15.91
CA ASP A 31 4.47 21.85 15.62
C ASP A 31 4.72 21.88 14.11
N ALA A 32 5.96 22.17 13.73
CA ALA A 32 6.41 22.03 12.36
C ALA A 32 7.81 21.41 12.33
N GLY A 33 8.09 20.61 11.34
CA GLY A 33 9.38 19.94 11.16
C GLY A 33 9.57 19.49 9.72
N GLY A 34 10.79 19.21 9.34
CA GLY A 34 11.13 18.89 7.97
C GLY A 34 11.95 17.61 7.81
N THR A 35 11.84 17.01 6.64
CA THR A 35 12.62 15.84 6.21
C THR A 35 13.05 15.99 4.76
N THR A 36 14.13 15.30 4.37
CA THR A 36 14.54 15.18 2.97
C THR A 36 13.70 14.16 2.21
N ASP A 37 13.26 13.11 2.89
CA ASP A 37 12.51 12.01 2.30
C ASP A 37 11.07 12.07 2.80
N PRO A 38 10.12 12.46 1.94
CA PRO A 38 8.74 12.59 2.36
C PRO A 38 8.07 11.24 2.63
N GLU A 39 7.18 11.23 3.62
CA GLU A 39 6.39 10.07 3.95
C GLU A 39 5.36 9.77 2.82
N LEU A 40 5.24 8.50 2.44
CA LEU A 40 4.25 8.01 1.48
C LEU A 40 4.33 8.62 0.06
N ASP A 41 5.49 9.12 -0.34
CA ASP A 41 5.70 9.70 -1.69
C ASP A 41 6.30 8.69 -2.70
N GLY A 42 6.54 7.46 -2.24
CA GLY A 42 7.09 6.38 -3.08
C GLY A 42 8.60 6.51 -3.38
N ASP A 43 9.19 7.65 -3.07
CA ASP A 43 10.62 7.91 -3.21
C ASP A 43 11.28 7.77 -1.83
N SER A 44 12.24 6.88 -1.70
CA SER A 44 13.03 6.75 -0.48
C SER A 44 14.51 6.61 -0.82
N SER A 45 15.33 7.40 -0.16
CA SER A 45 16.78 7.25 -0.25
C SER A 45 17.26 6.14 0.69
N GLY A 46 17.51 4.97 0.10
CA GLY A 46 18.12 3.86 0.82
C GLY A 46 19.65 3.95 0.83
N SER A 47 20.26 3.62 1.95
CA SER A 47 21.71 3.47 2.06
C SER A 47 22.08 2.25 2.87
N ASN A 48 23.21 1.63 2.49
CA ASN A 48 23.74 0.50 3.26
C ASN A 48 24.43 1.00 4.54
N PHE A 49 24.13 0.35 5.63
CA PHE A 49 24.76 0.60 6.93
C PHE A 49 25.27 -0.69 7.52
N SER A 50 26.38 -0.59 8.25
CA SER A 50 26.91 -1.65 9.08
C SER A 50 26.64 -1.36 10.55
N VAL A 51 26.31 -2.39 11.31
CA VAL A 51 26.01 -2.33 12.74
C VAL A 51 27.17 -2.92 13.51
N GLN A 52 27.73 -2.17 14.46
CA GLN A 52 28.86 -2.64 15.25
C GLN A 52 28.52 -3.92 16.01
N GLY A 53 29.33 -4.96 15.82
CA GLY A 53 29.14 -6.27 16.46
C GLY A 53 28.18 -7.19 15.71
N HIS A 54 27.60 -6.77 14.56
CA HIS A 54 26.82 -7.61 13.69
C HIS A 54 27.58 -7.90 12.39
N VAL A 55 27.76 -9.17 12.07
CA VAL A 55 28.33 -9.62 10.79
C VAL A 55 27.16 -10.06 9.93
N ALA A 56 26.82 -9.24 8.95
CA ALA A 56 25.70 -9.54 8.06
C ALA A 56 26.08 -10.71 7.12
N PRO A 57 25.28 -11.78 7.04
CA PRO A 57 25.37 -12.76 5.96
C PRO A 57 25.25 -12.10 4.59
N GLU A 58 25.82 -12.71 3.54
CA GLU A 58 25.84 -12.16 2.17
C GLU A 58 24.44 -11.87 1.60
N GLU A 59 23.43 -12.63 2.05
CA GLU A 59 22.03 -12.47 1.62
C GLU A 59 21.22 -11.52 2.52
N GLU A 60 21.80 -10.98 3.60
CA GLU A 60 21.09 -10.10 4.51
C GLU A 60 21.00 -8.68 3.94
N ASP A 61 19.76 -8.19 3.78
CA ASP A 61 19.51 -6.81 3.36
C ASP A 61 19.88 -5.83 4.47
N MET A 62 20.97 -5.09 4.25
CA MET A 62 21.47 -4.03 5.13
C MET A 62 21.21 -2.63 4.55
N ASN A 63 20.25 -2.52 3.62
CA ASN A 63 19.78 -1.26 3.11
C ASN A 63 18.67 -0.70 3.99
N PHE A 64 18.85 0.52 4.47
CA PHE A 64 17.93 1.22 5.36
C PHE A 64 17.51 2.54 4.76
N GLU A 65 16.32 3.00 5.10
CA GLU A 65 15.89 4.36 4.82
C GLU A 65 16.67 5.33 5.72
N VAL A 66 17.18 6.41 5.12
CA VAL A 66 18.11 7.33 5.80
C VAL A 66 17.69 8.80 5.59
N PRO A 67 16.50 9.20 6.07
CA PRO A 67 16.06 10.58 5.99
C PRO A 67 16.88 11.50 6.89
N TRP A 68 17.18 12.69 6.36
CA TRP A 68 17.70 13.79 7.16
C TRP A 68 16.54 14.61 7.68
N VAL A 69 16.47 14.82 9.00
CA VAL A 69 15.31 15.44 9.63
C VAL A 69 15.71 16.60 10.55
N THR A 70 14.82 17.57 10.67
CA THR A 70 14.97 18.66 11.64
C THR A 70 14.73 18.19 13.08
N GLU A 71 15.15 18.93 14.06
CA GLU A 71 14.98 18.61 15.49
C GLU A 71 13.50 18.43 15.88
N THR A 72 12.61 19.16 15.23
CA THR A 72 11.17 19.19 15.53
C THR A 72 10.36 18.20 14.70
N PHE A 73 10.99 17.47 13.78
CA PHE A 73 10.31 16.54 12.86
C PHE A 73 9.45 15.50 13.59
N PHE A 74 10.00 14.85 14.62
CA PHE A 74 9.28 13.82 15.37
C PHE A 74 8.07 14.36 16.12
N ALA A 75 8.12 15.61 16.59
CA ALA A 75 7.01 16.28 17.22
C ALA A 75 5.91 16.64 16.20
N ALA A 76 6.28 17.14 15.02
CA ALA A 76 5.35 17.46 13.93
C ALA A 76 4.58 16.23 13.44
N LEU A 77 5.22 15.05 13.36
CA LEU A 77 4.56 13.79 13.02
C LEU A 77 3.97 13.06 14.22
N ARG A 78 4.09 13.61 15.43
CA ARG A 78 3.66 12.97 16.67
C ARG A 78 4.26 11.57 16.88
N GLN A 79 5.47 11.37 16.38
CA GLN A 79 6.19 10.11 16.50
C GLN A 79 6.76 9.98 17.93
N PRO A 80 6.37 8.96 18.71
CA PRO A 80 6.78 8.86 20.11
C PRO A 80 8.26 8.54 20.26
N VAL A 81 8.94 9.21 21.16
CA VAL A 81 10.30 8.84 21.60
C VAL A 81 10.19 7.73 22.63
N LEU A 82 10.75 6.57 22.30
CA LEU A 82 10.66 5.36 23.11
C LEU A 82 11.85 5.20 24.07
N ALA A 83 13.02 5.70 23.65
CA ALA A 83 14.24 5.69 24.47
C ALA A 83 15.20 6.80 24.02
N GLY A 84 16.03 7.30 24.93
CA GLY A 84 17.04 8.30 24.64
C GLY A 84 16.49 9.69 24.36
N ARG A 85 17.07 10.40 23.38
CA ARG A 85 16.70 11.75 22.97
C ARG A 85 16.53 11.87 21.45
N VAL A 86 15.82 12.87 21.01
CA VAL A 86 15.82 13.34 19.61
C VAL A 86 16.98 14.30 19.34
N PHE A 87 17.09 14.81 18.15
CA PHE A 87 18.10 15.79 17.75
C PHE A 87 17.88 17.13 18.46
N THR A 88 18.97 17.89 18.56
CA THR A 88 19.00 19.23 19.15
C THR A 88 19.79 20.15 18.22
N GLN A 89 19.75 21.46 18.47
CA GLN A 89 20.55 22.45 17.76
C GLN A 89 22.06 22.26 17.93
N ALA A 90 22.49 21.49 18.91
CA ALA A 90 23.90 21.15 19.11
C ALA A 90 24.41 20.07 18.12
N ASP A 91 23.51 19.28 17.54
CA ASP A 91 23.85 18.21 16.59
C ASP A 91 24.13 18.78 15.17
N THR A 92 25.13 19.67 15.07
CA THR A 92 25.51 20.40 13.86
C THR A 92 26.69 19.78 13.12
N LYS A 93 27.02 20.34 11.96
CA LYS A 93 28.21 19.98 11.19
C LYS A 93 29.46 20.24 12.02
N GLY A 94 30.24 19.19 12.32
CA GLY A 94 31.44 19.25 13.19
C GLY A 94 31.23 18.70 14.58
N ALA A 95 30.00 18.52 15.04
CA ALA A 95 29.69 17.73 16.21
C ALA A 95 29.86 16.21 15.92
N PRO A 96 29.96 15.37 16.95
CA PRO A 96 29.92 13.91 16.77
C PRO A 96 28.71 13.47 15.95
N GLN A 97 28.91 12.52 15.04
CA GLN A 97 27.82 12.00 14.23
C GLN A 97 26.83 11.24 15.11
N VAL A 98 25.56 11.58 14.99
CA VAL A 98 24.48 10.95 15.76
C VAL A 98 23.36 10.48 14.84
N ALA A 99 22.63 9.47 15.30
CA ALA A 99 21.44 8.97 14.64
C ALA A 99 20.33 8.69 15.64
N VAL A 100 19.11 8.82 15.20
CA VAL A 100 17.91 8.28 15.85
C VAL A 100 17.42 7.14 14.97
N VAL A 101 17.03 6.02 15.58
CA VAL A 101 16.54 4.85 14.82
C VAL A 101 15.10 4.54 15.20
N ASN A 102 14.37 3.86 14.33
CA ASN A 102 13.03 3.39 14.66
C ASN A 102 13.07 2.09 15.49
N LEU A 103 11.92 1.71 16.04
CA LEU A 103 11.79 0.52 16.87
C LEU A 103 12.11 -0.77 16.12
N ALA A 104 11.74 -0.84 14.82
CA ALA A 104 12.00 -1.99 13.96
C ALA A 104 13.50 -2.25 13.83
N PHE A 105 14.31 -1.20 13.60
CA PHE A 105 15.77 -1.29 13.60
C PHE A 105 16.32 -1.74 14.95
N ALA A 106 15.87 -1.09 16.04
CA ALA A 106 16.35 -1.41 17.38
C ALA A 106 16.03 -2.85 17.79
N LYS A 107 14.84 -3.35 17.45
CA LYS A 107 14.47 -4.75 17.72
C LYS A 107 15.27 -5.74 16.88
N ARG A 108 15.51 -5.44 15.60
CA ARG A 108 16.24 -6.33 14.69
C ARG A 108 17.66 -6.60 15.19
N PHE A 109 18.39 -5.57 15.62
CA PHE A 109 19.82 -5.69 15.93
C PHE A 109 20.12 -5.76 17.42
N TYR A 110 19.27 -5.22 18.28
CA TYR A 110 19.57 -5.10 19.72
C TYR A 110 18.48 -5.68 20.64
N GLY A 111 17.38 -6.16 20.05
CA GLY A 111 16.26 -6.80 20.77
C GLY A 111 15.32 -5.82 21.47
N SER A 112 15.79 -4.62 21.85
CA SER A 112 14.99 -3.59 22.53
C SER A 112 15.45 -2.17 22.22
N ALA A 113 14.57 -1.18 22.45
CA ALA A 113 14.90 0.23 22.27
C ALA A 113 16.06 0.68 23.21
N GLN A 114 16.07 0.23 24.45
CA GLN A 114 17.07 0.63 25.43
C GLN A 114 18.47 0.13 25.06
N ASN A 115 18.58 -1.09 24.56
CA ASN A 115 19.86 -1.70 24.20
C ASN A 115 20.53 -1.08 22.97
N ALA A 116 19.75 -0.35 22.14
CA ALA A 116 20.25 0.35 20.98
C ALA A 116 20.97 1.66 21.31
N LEU A 117 20.68 2.26 22.48
CA LEU A 117 21.29 3.53 22.88
C LEU A 117 22.80 3.41 23.08
N GLY A 118 23.54 4.40 22.56
CA GLY A 118 25.00 4.45 22.64
C GLY A 118 25.74 3.47 21.73
N ARG A 119 25.01 2.65 20.96
CA ARG A 119 25.61 1.75 19.96
C ARG A 119 26.08 2.52 18.76
N LEU A 120 27.10 1.98 18.09
CA LEU A 120 27.70 2.60 16.92
C LEU A 120 27.23 1.92 15.64
N ILE A 121 26.96 2.73 14.62
CA ILE A 121 26.69 2.31 13.25
C ILE A 121 27.64 3.03 12.30
N GLY A 122 27.82 2.50 11.10
CA GLY A 122 28.67 3.09 10.08
C GLY A 122 28.03 3.05 8.70
N SER A 123 28.24 4.07 7.90
CA SER A 123 27.72 4.14 6.51
C SER A 123 28.52 3.22 5.60
N GLY A 124 27.84 2.38 4.80
CA GLY A 124 28.42 1.44 3.85
C GLY A 124 28.59 0.02 4.40
N GLN A 125 29.06 -0.87 3.55
CA GLN A 125 29.45 -2.25 3.85
C GLN A 125 30.83 -2.49 3.28
N SER A 126 31.86 -2.46 4.13
CA SER A 126 33.24 -2.76 3.72
C SER A 126 34.01 -3.42 4.85
N ASP A 127 35.05 -4.18 4.53
CA ASP A 127 35.91 -4.84 5.52
C ASP A 127 36.62 -3.87 6.48
N HIS A 128 36.74 -2.59 6.09
CA HIS A 128 37.34 -1.52 6.88
C HIS A 128 36.31 -0.48 7.32
N GLN A 129 35.11 -0.95 7.72
CA GLN A 129 34.01 -0.08 8.10
C GLN A 129 34.34 0.79 9.32
N LYS A 130 34.12 2.09 9.16
CA LYS A 130 34.25 3.05 10.26
C LYS A 130 32.89 3.22 10.95
N TYR A 131 32.85 2.84 12.22
CA TYR A 131 31.68 3.05 13.09
C TYR A 131 31.80 4.41 13.78
N ASP A 132 31.25 5.46 13.19
CA ASP A 132 31.40 6.83 13.66
C ASP A 132 30.08 7.51 14.04
N THR A 133 28.97 6.85 13.86
CA THR A 133 27.64 7.41 14.16
C THR A 133 27.05 6.73 15.38
N THR A 134 26.74 7.51 16.43
CA THR A 134 26.17 7.01 17.68
C THR A 134 24.64 7.06 17.65
N ILE A 135 23.98 5.98 18.04
CA ILE A 135 22.52 5.96 18.23
C ILE A 135 22.20 6.68 19.54
N VAL A 136 21.54 7.85 19.46
CA VAL A 136 21.19 8.69 20.61
C VAL A 136 19.72 8.56 21.01
N GLY A 137 18.88 8.01 20.16
CA GLY A 137 17.46 7.84 20.43
C GLY A 137 16.82 6.75 19.63
N VAL A 138 15.67 6.28 20.12
CA VAL A 138 14.80 5.33 19.45
C VAL A 138 13.39 5.89 19.45
N VAL A 139 12.77 5.93 18.26
CA VAL A 139 11.41 6.43 18.05
C VAL A 139 10.47 5.29 17.62
N GLY A 140 9.18 5.54 17.70
CA GLY A 140 8.15 4.60 17.19
C GLY A 140 8.29 4.34 15.69
N ASP A 141 7.73 3.25 15.22
CA ASP A 141 7.71 2.93 13.79
C ASP A 141 6.71 3.82 13.05
N VAL A 142 7.10 4.27 11.86
CA VAL A 142 6.25 4.95 10.86
C VAL A 142 6.32 4.16 9.56
N ARG A 143 5.31 4.31 8.73
CA ARG A 143 5.25 3.69 7.40
C ARG A 143 5.67 4.72 6.37
N HIS A 144 6.88 4.58 5.83
CA HIS A 144 7.47 5.56 4.91
C HIS A 144 7.01 5.39 3.46
N GLN A 145 6.85 4.16 2.97
CA GLN A 145 6.58 3.91 1.55
C GLN A 145 5.13 3.53 1.29
N ASN A 146 4.61 2.54 2.01
CA ASN A 146 3.25 2.02 1.81
C ASN A 146 2.57 1.75 3.15
N LEU A 147 1.25 1.99 3.20
CA LEU A 147 0.45 1.75 4.39
C LEU A 147 0.36 0.26 4.81
N HIS A 148 0.63 -0.65 3.88
CA HIS A 148 0.49 -2.10 4.09
C HIS A 148 1.81 -2.81 4.41
N ASP A 149 2.95 -2.14 4.23
CA ASP A 149 4.27 -2.74 4.48
C ASP A 149 4.56 -2.83 5.98
N LYS A 150 5.33 -3.86 6.34
CA LYS A 150 5.92 -3.91 7.67
C LYS A 150 6.93 -2.78 7.80
N PRO A 151 6.98 -2.09 8.96
CA PRO A 151 7.99 -1.06 9.18
C PRO A 151 9.39 -1.59 8.89
N ARG A 152 10.10 -0.92 7.99
CA ARG A 152 11.51 -1.20 7.73
C ARG A 152 12.37 -0.51 8.79
N GLY A 153 13.62 -0.96 8.93
CA GLY A 153 14.59 -0.24 9.73
C GLY A 153 14.88 1.12 9.11
N THR A 154 14.71 2.19 9.89
CA THR A 154 14.97 3.57 9.48
C THR A 154 16.02 4.19 10.38
N ILE A 155 16.96 4.90 9.78
CA ILE A 155 18.06 5.59 10.44
C ILE A 155 17.92 7.09 10.17
N TYR A 156 17.30 7.82 11.07
CA TYR A 156 17.16 9.27 10.95
C TYR A 156 18.51 9.94 11.25
N ARG A 157 18.86 10.97 10.46
CA ARG A 157 20.06 11.80 10.64
C ARG A 157 19.69 13.25 10.85
N PRO A 158 20.44 14.02 11.66
CA PRO A 158 20.14 15.43 11.90
C PRO A 158 20.41 16.27 10.64
N TYR A 159 19.42 17.02 10.17
CA TYR A 159 19.51 17.85 8.96
C TYR A 159 20.73 18.78 8.97
N LEU A 160 21.10 19.34 10.12
CA LEU A 160 22.26 20.22 10.26
C LEU A 160 23.62 19.51 10.07
N GLN A 161 23.65 18.19 10.04
CA GLN A 161 24.85 17.40 9.71
C GLN A 161 24.90 16.99 8.23
N GLN A 162 23.88 17.30 7.43
CA GLN A 162 23.82 16.95 6.02
C GLN A 162 24.97 17.65 5.26
N PRO A 163 25.78 16.90 4.48
CA PRO A 163 26.90 17.50 3.73
C PRO A 163 26.44 18.46 2.64
N GLN A 164 25.33 18.11 1.95
CA GLN A 164 24.77 18.85 0.82
C GLN A 164 23.24 18.87 0.97
N PRO A 165 22.65 19.94 1.51
CA PRO A 165 21.21 20.09 1.57
C PRO A 165 20.55 20.02 0.20
N THR A 166 19.47 19.25 0.06
CA THR A 166 18.81 18.96 -1.22
C THR A 166 17.38 19.44 -1.29
N GLY A 167 16.93 20.19 -0.31
CA GLY A 167 15.54 20.58 -0.12
C GLY A 167 14.90 19.89 1.05
N LEU A 168 13.86 20.51 1.58
CA LEU A 168 13.18 20.05 2.79
C LEU A 168 11.67 19.98 2.56
N ARG A 169 11.06 18.83 2.84
CA ARG A 169 9.62 18.69 2.95
C ARG A 169 9.21 19.06 4.37
N ILE A 170 8.33 20.04 4.52
CA ILE A 170 7.93 20.55 5.82
C ILE A 170 6.55 20.00 6.17
N TYR A 171 6.45 19.41 7.33
CA TYR A 171 5.20 18.97 7.94
C TYR A 171 4.78 19.97 9.00
N ALA A 172 3.53 20.41 8.95
CA ALA A 172 2.92 21.27 9.94
C ALA A 172 1.76 20.53 10.61
N PHE A 173 1.85 20.34 11.93
CA PHE A 173 0.75 19.81 12.72
C PHE A 173 -0.14 20.93 13.21
N THR A 174 -1.39 20.94 12.77
CA THR A 174 -2.39 21.94 13.16
C THR A 174 -3.54 21.31 13.94
N ALA A 175 -4.11 22.08 14.87
CA ALA A 175 -5.35 21.71 15.56
C ALA A 175 -6.62 22.20 14.84
N GLN A 176 -6.44 23.07 13.84
CA GLN A 176 -7.52 23.66 13.02
C GLN A 176 -7.64 22.89 11.70
N ASN A 177 -8.65 23.22 10.89
CA ASN A 177 -8.74 22.70 9.53
C ASN A 177 -7.46 23.09 8.75
N PRO A 178 -6.72 22.12 8.18
CA PRO A 178 -5.48 22.36 7.44
C PRO A 178 -5.61 23.42 6.35
N GLU A 179 -6.72 23.43 5.61
CA GLU A 179 -6.98 24.41 4.55
C GLU A 179 -6.97 25.87 5.06
N SER A 180 -7.42 26.08 6.31
CA SER A 180 -7.45 27.43 6.92
C SER A 180 -6.05 27.98 7.22
N VAL A 181 -5.04 27.11 7.32
CA VAL A 181 -3.66 27.49 7.66
C VAL A 181 -2.79 27.60 6.41
N GLU A 182 -3.22 27.02 5.29
CA GLU A 182 -2.46 27.00 4.03
C GLU A 182 -2.07 28.41 3.55
N SER A 183 -3.02 29.33 3.52
CA SER A 183 -2.77 30.72 3.09
C SER A 183 -1.77 31.45 4.00
N ALA A 184 -1.86 31.21 5.31
CA ALA A 184 -0.94 31.79 6.28
C ALA A 184 0.47 31.23 6.15
N ILE A 185 0.60 29.91 5.88
CA ILE A 185 1.90 29.27 5.60
C ILE A 185 2.52 29.89 4.34
N ARG A 186 1.76 29.99 3.25
CA ARG A 186 2.21 30.57 1.99
C ARG A 186 2.66 32.01 2.17
N GLU A 187 1.89 32.81 2.88
CA GLU A 187 2.24 34.20 3.16
C GLU A 187 3.48 34.34 4.05
N SER A 188 3.62 33.49 5.07
CA SER A 188 4.78 33.48 5.95
C SER A 188 6.09 33.15 5.20
N ILE A 189 6.04 32.14 4.33
CA ILE A 189 7.20 31.77 3.50
C ILE A 189 7.53 32.90 2.50
N HIS A 190 6.52 33.47 1.87
CA HIS A 190 6.72 34.57 0.90
C HIS A 190 7.31 35.84 1.52
N ARG A 191 7.02 36.08 2.80
CA ARG A 191 7.63 37.18 3.57
C ARG A 191 9.11 36.95 3.88
N LEU A 192 9.52 35.69 4.06
CA LEU A 192 10.93 35.32 4.28
C LEU A 192 11.75 35.49 3.01
N ASP A 193 11.31 34.92 1.91
CA ASP A 193 11.92 35.10 0.61
C ASP A 193 10.87 34.88 -0.50
N PRO A 194 10.51 35.94 -1.26
CA PRO A 194 9.56 35.86 -2.38
C PRO A 194 9.99 34.93 -3.52
N LYS A 195 11.26 34.51 -3.55
CA LYS A 195 11.80 33.61 -4.58
C LYS A 195 11.72 32.13 -4.20
N LEU A 196 11.36 31.82 -2.95
CA LEU A 196 11.16 30.43 -2.54
C LEU A 196 9.94 29.85 -3.25
N ALA A 197 10.16 28.83 -4.07
CA ALA A 197 9.09 28.08 -4.68
C ALA A 197 8.47 27.14 -3.62
N ILE A 198 7.18 27.22 -3.44
CA ILE A 198 6.41 26.27 -2.64
C ILE A 198 5.83 25.26 -3.62
N ASP A 199 6.30 24.04 -3.57
CA ASP A 199 5.82 22.95 -4.41
C ASP A 199 4.89 22.04 -3.59
N GLY A 200 3.68 21.81 -4.10
CA GLY A 200 2.81 20.73 -3.67
C GLY A 200 2.33 20.80 -2.21
N MET A 201 1.77 21.91 -1.75
CA MET A 201 1.12 21.95 -0.44
C MET A 201 -0.14 21.08 -0.45
N ARG A 202 -0.22 20.13 0.48
CA ARG A 202 -1.34 19.17 0.59
C ARG A 202 -1.49 18.67 2.02
N THR A 203 -2.64 18.12 2.33
CA THR A 203 -2.87 17.46 3.62
C THR A 203 -2.28 16.05 3.64
N MET A 204 -2.06 15.50 4.84
CA MET A 204 -1.62 14.10 4.96
C MET A 204 -2.70 13.13 4.45
N GLU A 205 -3.98 13.47 4.55
CA GLU A 205 -5.07 12.67 3.99
C GLU A 205 -4.99 12.61 2.47
N GLU A 206 -4.77 13.75 1.80
CA GLU A 206 -4.54 13.79 0.34
C GLU A 206 -3.30 12.99 -0.06
N GLN A 207 -2.22 13.08 0.72
CA GLN A 207 -1.01 12.29 0.48
C GLN A 207 -1.28 10.79 0.58
N ILE A 208 -2.04 10.36 1.59
CA ILE A 208 -2.48 8.97 1.73
C ILE A 208 -3.33 8.54 0.53
N ASP A 209 -4.29 9.34 0.11
CA ASP A 209 -5.15 9.05 -1.03
C ASP A 209 -4.35 8.93 -2.34
N LEU A 210 -3.36 9.80 -2.54
CA LEU A 210 -2.44 9.72 -3.68
C LEU A 210 -1.58 8.46 -3.64
N SER A 211 -1.07 8.09 -2.47
CA SER A 211 -0.22 6.90 -2.30
C SER A 211 -0.93 5.58 -2.63
N VAL A 212 -2.25 5.54 -2.55
CA VAL A 212 -3.08 4.36 -2.90
C VAL A 212 -3.87 4.53 -4.20
N ALA A 213 -3.72 5.65 -4.91
CA ALA A 213 -4.50 5.96 -6.12
C ALA A 213 -4.27 4.94 -7.23
N ASP A 214 -3.01 4.56 -7.49
CA ASP A 214 -2.67 3.56 -8.50
C ASP A 214 -3.24 2.18 -8.16
N GLN A 215 -3.20 1.80 -6.89
CA GLN A 215 -3.77 0.54 -6.41
C GLN A 215 -5.29 0.52 -6.54
N ARG A 216 -5.96 1.64 -6.24
CA ARG A 216 -7.41 1.80 -6.44
C ARG A 216 -7.78 1.75 -7.93
N ALA A 217 -6.99 2.40 -8.79
CA ALA A 217 -7.21 2.37 -10.24
C ALA A 217 -7.08 0.93 -10.79
N LEU A 218 -6.03 0.22 -10.43
CA LEU A 218 -5.84 -1.19 -10.81
C LEU A 218 -6.97 -2.09 -10.29
N ALA A 219 -7.39 -1.93 -9.04
CA ALA A 219 -8.50 -2.68 -8.46
C ALA A 219 -9.83 -2.40 -9.18
N THR A 220 -10.09 -1.13 -9.54
CA THR A 220 -11.29 -0.73 -10.28
C THR A 220 -11.30 -1.34 -11.69
N LEU A 221 -10.17 -1.29 -12.40
CA LEU A 221 -10.03 -1.92 -13.72
C LEU A 221 -10.23 -3.44 -13.62
N ALA A 222 -9.55 -4.11 -12.69
CA ALA A 222 -9.69 -5.54 -12.49
C ALA A 222 -11.12 -5.95 -12.17
N THR A 223 -11.81 -5.19 -11.32
CA THR A 223 -13.22 -5.42 -10.98
C THR A 223 -14.12 -5.23 -12.19
N SER A 224 -13.91 -4.17 -12.99
CA SER A 224 -14.67 -3.90 -14.18
C SER A 224 -14.54 -5.02 -15.23
N PHE A 225 -13.31 -5.49 -15.48
CA PHE A 225 -13.07 -6.63 -16.37
C PHE A 225 -13.67 -7.93 -15.83
N SER A 226 -13.62 -8.16 -14.52
CA SER A 226 -14.23 -9.33 -13.89
C SER A 226 -15.75 -9.35 -14.06
N VAL A 227 -16.40 -8.20 -13.87
CA VAL A 227 -17.84 -8.05 -14.09
C VAL A 227 -18.20 -8.30 -15.57
N LEU A 228 -17.43 -7.73 -16.50
CA LEU A 228 -17.65 -7.95 -17.92
C LEU A 228 -17.48 -9.42 -18.31
N ALA A 229 -16.42 -10.08 -17.83
CA ALA A 229 -16.18 -11.50 -18.06
C ALA A 229 -17.32 -12.36 -17.49
N MET A 230 -17.83 -12.01 -16.31
CA MET A 230 -18.96 -12.69 -15.67
C MET A 230 -20.23 -12.54 -16.51
N LEU A 231 -20.52 -11.36 -17.04
CA LEU A 231 -21.68 -11.13 -17.95
C LEU A 231 -21.55 -11.93 -19.24
N MET A 232 -20.38 -11.93 -19.87
CA MET A 232 -20.14 -12.73 -21.08
C MET A 232 -20.30 -14.22 -20.82
N THR A 233 -19.81 -14.71 -19.68
CA THR A 233 -19.98 -16.11 -19.26
C THR A 233 -21.45 -16.44 -19.03
N ALA A 234 -22.22 -15.53 -18.42
CA ALA A 234 -23.67 -15.71 -18.22
C ALA A 234 -24.43 -15.85 -19.54
N VAL A 235 -24.11 -14.97 -20.52
CA VAL A 235 -24.71 -15.02 -21.86
C VAL A 235 -24.32 -16.31 -22.59
N GLY A 236 -23.04 -16.69 -22.54
CA GLY A 236 -22.58 -17.95 -23.15
C GLY A 236 -23.25 -19.17 -22.55
N LEU A 237 -23.33 -19.24 -21.23
CA LEU A 237 -23.99 -20.34 -20.50
C LEU A 237 -25.49 -20.39 -20.83
N TYR A 238 -26.16 -19.24 -20.86
CA TYR A 238 -27.57 -19.14 -21.29
C TYR A 238 -27.74 -19.72 -22.69
N GLY A 239 -26.90 -19.35 -23.66
CA GLY A 239 -26.97 -19.84 -25.04
C GLY A 239 -26.80 -21.36 -25.12
N VAL A 240 -25.81 -21.91 -24.47
CA VAL A 240 -25.56 -23.36 -24.44
C VAL A 240 -26.74 -24.11 -23.82
N LEU A 241 -27.28 -23.63 -22.69
CA LEU A 241 -28.43 -24.25 -22.04
C LEU A 241 -29.70 -24.13 -22.84
N ALA A 242 -29.98 -23.00 -23.46
CA ALA A 242 -31.14 -22.82 -24.34
C ALA A 242 -31.07 -23.77 -25.51
N PHE A 243 -29.87 -23.95 -26.11
CA PHE A 243 -29.65 -24.89 -27.20
C PHE A 243 -29.83 -26.36 -26.77
N ALA A 244 -29.19 -26.74 -25.64
CA ALA A 244 -29.29 -28.09 -25.11
C ALA A 244 -30.73 -28.47 -24.72
N THR A 245 -31.49 -27.53 -24.14
CA THR A 245 -32.92 -27.72 -23.84
C THR A 245 -33.77 -27.83 -25.09
N ALA A 246 -33.51 -27.02 -26.11
CA ALA A 246 -34.22 -27.11 -27.37
C ALA A 246 -34.03 -28.48 -28.06
N GLN A 247 -32.80 -29.02 -28.06
CA GLN A 247 -32.55 -30.36 -28.63
C GLN A 247 -33.26 -31.50 -27.86
N ARG A 248 -33.49 -31.35 -26.56
CA ARG A 248 -34.13 -32.37 -25.71
C ARG A 248 -35.63 -32.15 -25.54
N THR A 249 -36.23 -31.17 -26.24
CA THR A 249 -37.65 -30.82 -26.08
C THR A 249 -38.59 -32.02 -26.29
N ARG A 250 -38.30 -32.87 -27.28
CA ARG A 250 -39.09 -34.09 -27.55
C ARG A 250 -39.00 -35.11 -26.41
N GLU A 251 -37.78 -35.36 -25.88
CA GLU A 251 -37.59 -36.25 -24.76
C GLU A 251 -38.29 -35.75 -23.49
N ILE A 252 -38.21 -34.45 -23.23
CA ILE A 252 -38.89 -33.79 -22.11
C ILE A 252 -40.39 -33.90 -22.27
N GLY A 253 -40.91 -33.65 -23.49
CA GLY A 253 -42.34 -33.77 -23.82
C GLY A 253 -42.87 -35.18 -23.60
N VAL A 254 -42.18 -36.22 -24.04
CA VAL A 254 -42.57 -37.62 -23.77
C VAL A 254 -42.57 -37.92 -22.27
N ARG A 255 -41.57 -37.52 -21.52
CA ARG A 255 -41.59 -37.73 -20.05
C ARG A 255 -42.72 -37.01 -19.34
N MET A 256 -43.06 -35.79 -19.78
CA MET A 256 -44.18 -35.02 -19.23
C MET A 256 -45.53 -35.66 -19.61
N ALA A 257 -45.67 -36.21 -20.81
CA ALA A 257 -46.85 -36.95 -21.24
C ALA A 257 -47.04 -38.27 -20.41
N LEU A 258 -45.97 -38.86 -19.93
CA LEU A 258 -45.95 -40.01 -19.05
C LEU A 258 -46.14 -39.66 -17.57
N GLY A 259 -46.45 -38.41 -17.23
CA GLY A 259 -46.74 -37.96 -15.87
C GLY A 259 -45.59 -37.42 -15.06
N ALA A 260 -44.44 -37.15 -15.66
CA ALA A 260 -43.30 -36.54 -14.94
C ALA A 260 -43.65 -35.11 -14.49
N GLN A 261 -43.36 -34.81 -13.23
CA GLN A 261 -43.58 -33.46 -12.68
C GLN A 261 -42.58 -32.47 -13.28
N ARG A 262 -43.01 -31.22 -13.50
CA ARG A 262 -42.17 -30.11 -13.98
C ARG A 262 -40.91 -29.91 -13.12
N SER A 263 -41.00 -30.12 -11.82
CA SER A 263 -39.87 -30.06 -10.89
C SER A 263 -38.76 -31.11 -11.21
N ALA A 264 -39.15 -32.30 -11.69
CA ALA A 264 -38.18 -33.35 -12.05
C ALA A 264 -37.33 -32.95 -13.27
N VAL A 265 -37.94 -32.27 -14.24
CA VAL A 265 -37.22 -31.73 -15.43
C VAL A 265 -36.27 -30.62 -15.01
N VAL A 266 -36.71 -29.68 -14.18
CA VAL A 266 -35.86 -28.61 -13.66
C VAL A 266 -34.69 -29.20 -12.87
N MET A 267 -34.94 -30.18 -12.00
CA MET A 267 -33.92 -30.84 -11.18
C MET A 267 -32.88 -31.55 -12.06
N LEU A 268 -33.27 -32.16 -13.16
CA LEU A 268 -32.35 -32.82 -14.10
C LEU A 268 -31.38 -31.81 -14.69
N VAL A 269 -31.89 -30.68 -15.22
CA VAL A 269 -31.06 -29.60 -15.77
C VAL A 269 -30.15 -29.01 -14.70
N MET A 270 -30.67 -28.74 -13.52
CA MET A 270 -29.87 -28.20 -12.41
C MET A 270 -28.76 -29.16 -11.95
N ARG A 271 -29.00 -30.47 -11.97
CA ARG A 271 -27.96 -31.47 -11.63
C ARG A 271 -26.81 -31.50 -12.64
N GLU A 272 -27.11 -31.46 -13.94
CA GLU A 272 -26.06 -31.39 -14.99
C GLU A 272 -25.22 -30.13 -14.83
N MET A 273 -25.86 -29.00 -14.51
CA MET A 273 -25.17 -27.75 -14.24
C MET A 273 -24.33 -27.79 -12.99
N ALA A 274 -24.84 -28.37 -11.90
CA ALA A 274 -24.11 -28.50 -10.65
C ALA A 274 -22.81 -29.31 -10.85
N LEU A 275 -22.87 -30.37 -11.65
CA LEU A 275 -21.70 -31.16 -12.00
C LEU A 275 -20.64 -30.34 -12.77
N THR A 276 -21.09 -29.60 -13.79
CA THR A 276 -20.22 -28.72 -14.57
C THR A 276 -19.61 -27.63 -13.68
N ALA A 277 -20.40 -27.04 -12.77
CA ALA A 277 -19.96 -26.07 -11.80
C ALA A 277 -18.86 -26.60 -10.87
N VAL A 278 -19.06 -27.82 -10.32
CA VAL A 278 -18.07 -28.46 -9.46
C VAL A 278 -16.75 -28.68 -10.18
N ILE A 279 -16.81 -29.18 -11.42
CA ILE A 279 -15.60 -29.39 -12.26
C ILE A 279 -14.92 -28.03 -12.52
N ALA A 280 -15.68 -27.00 -12.90
CA ALA A 280 -15.14 -25.66 -13.16
C ALA A 280 -14.45 -25.06 -11.91
N VAL A 281 -15.07 -25.17 -10.73
CA VAL A 281 -14.49 -24.71 -9.47
C VAL A 281 -13.24 -25.53 -9.11
N ALA A 282 -13.26 -26.85 -9.30
CA ALA A 282 -12.13 -27.72 -9.01
C ALA A 282 -10.89 -27.40 -9.88
N VAL A 283 -11.06 -26.87 -11.08
CA VAL A 283 -9.98 -26.40 -11.95
C VAL A 283 -9.62 -24.93 -11.65
N ALA A 284 -10.61 -24.05 -11.52
CA ALA A 284 -10.38 -22.62 -11.36
C ALA A 284 -9.72 -22.26 -10.02
N LEU A 285 -10.07 -22.96 -8.93
CA LEU A 285 -9.54 -22.64 -7.60
C LEU A 285 -8.04 -22.89 -7.48
N PRO A 286 -7.50 -24.06 -7.86
CA PRO A 286 -6.05 -24.29 -7.86
C PRO A 286 -5.31 -23.35 -8.81
N THR A 287 -5.89 -23.06 -9.98
CA THR A 287 -5.30 -22.13 -10.96
C THR A 287 -5.22 -20.73 -10.41
N ALA A 288 -6.28 -20.22 -9.78
CA ALA A 288 -6.31 -18.91 -9.15
C ALA A 288 -5.28 -18.81 -8.01
N ILE A 289 -5.17 -19.84 -7.17
CA ILE A 289 -4.16 -19.91 -6.09
C ILE A 289 -2.74 -19.96 -6.68
N GLY A 290 -2.52 -20.72 -7.76
CA GLY A 290 -1.24 -20.79 -8.46
C GLY A 290 -0.81 -19.44 -9.02
N ILE A 291 -1.70 -18.76 -9.74
CA ILE A 291 -1.46 -17.43 -10.30
C ILE A 291 -1.23 -16.40 -9.19
N SER A 292 -2.02 -16.42 -8.12
CA SER A 292 -1.84 -15.47 -7.00
C SER A 292 -0.51 -15.68 -6.27
N ARG A 293 0.00 -16.91 -6.20
CA ARG A 293 1.35 -17.20 -5.67
C ARG A 293 2.46 -16.69 -6.60
N LEU A 294 2.28 -16.84 -7.90
CA LEU A 294 3.25 -16.36 -8.89
C LEU A 294 3.33 -14.82 -8.89
N LEU A 295 2.20 -14.16 -8.71
CA LEU A 295 2.10 -12.69 -8.63
C LEU A 295 2.42 -12.13 -7.25
N ARG A 296 2.77 -12.96 -6.27
CA ARG A 296 3.02 -12.55 -4.89
C ARG A 296 4.12 -11.49 -4.77
N SER A 297 5.12 -11.53 -5.64
CA SER A 297 6.20 -10.53 -5.70
C SER A 297 5.75 -9.19 -6.27
N GLN A 298 4.61 -9.15 -6.98
CA GLN A 298 4.04 -7.94 -7.59
C GLN A 298 2.84 -7.40 -6.80
N LEU A 299 2.22 -8.24 -5.97
CA LEU A 299 1.05 -7.92 -5.16
C LEU A 299 1.48 -7.63 -3.72
N TYR A 300 1.88 -6.38 -3.46
CA TYR A 300 2.13 -5.90 -2.11
C TYR A 300 0.82 -5.80 -1.32
N GLY A 301 0.76 -6.42 -0.14
CA GLY A 301 -0.30 -6.20 0.87
C GLY A 301 -1.55 -7.08 0.77
N VAL A 302 -1.76 -7.86 -0.29
CA VAL A 302 -2.85 -8.85 -0.36
C VAL A 302 -2.30 -10.24 -0.03
N GLN A 303 -2.83 -10.89 1.00
CA GLN A 303 -2.48 -12.28 1.27
C GLN A 303 -3.01 -13.16 0.12
N PRO A 304 -2.13 -13.80 -0.66
CA PRO A 304 -2.59 -14.72 -1.71
C PRO A 304 -3.34 -15.87 -1.06
N GLY A 305 -4.63 -16.01 -1.39
CA GLY A 305 -5.46 -17.10 -0.88
C GLY A 305 -6.28 -16.77 0.37
N ASP A 306 -6.64 -15.48 0.59
CA ASP A 306 -7.64 -15.14 1.61
C ASP A 306 -8.91 -16.00 1.42
N PRO A 307 -9.25 -16.88 2.38
CA PRO A 307 -10.36 -17.80 2.24
C PRO A 307 -11.71 -17.08 2.13
N VAL A 308 -11.83 -15.89 2.71
CA VAL A 308 -13.08 -15.10 2.66
C VAL A 308 -13.31 -14.61 1.22
N THR A 309 -12.29 -14.09 0.58
CA THR A 309 -12.36 -13.61 -0.82
C THR A 309 -12.63 -14.78 -1.78
N LEU A 310 -11.96 -15.93 -1.61
CA LEU A 310 -12.17 -17.10 -2.45
C LEU A 310 -13.61 -17.64 -2.30
N ILE A 311 -14.12 -17.75 -1.08
CA ILE A 311 -15.50 -18.18 -0.83
C ILE A 311 -16.50 -17.20 -1.45
N ALA A 312 -16.29 -15.90 -1.29
CA ALA A 312 -17.14 -14.86 -1.88
C ALA A 312 -17.17 -14.97 -3.43
N CYS A 313 -16.03 -15.18 -4.07
CA CYS A 313 -15.95 -15.39 -5.52
C CYS A 313 -16.69 -16.65 -5.96
N VAL A 314 -16.52 -17.78 -5.27
CA VAL A 314 -17.23 -19.03 -5.57
C VAL A 314 -18.73 -18.84 -5.43
N LEU A 315 -19.19 -18.20 -4.34
CA LEU A 315 -20.61 -17.91 -4.12
C LEU A 315 -21.19 -16.99 -5.20
N ALA A 316 -20.45 -15.94 -5.61
CA ALA A 316 -20.87 -15.04 -6.68
C ALA A 316 -21.00 -15.79 -8.03
N CYS A 317 -20.04 -16.64 -8.36
CA CYS A 317 -20.09 -17.49 -9.55
C CYS A 317 -21.27 -18.49 -9.50
N ALA A 318 -21.51 -19.13 -8.37
CA ALA A 318 -22.61 -20.05 -8.18
C ALA A 318 -23.97 -19.35 -8.32
N LEU A 319 -24.12 -18.17 -7.72
CA LEU A 319 -25.34 -17.35 -7.84
C LEU A 319 -25.59 -16.97 -9.28
N MET A 320 -24.57 -16.51 -9.99
CA MET A 320 -24.66 -16.13 -11.40
C MET A 320 -25.08 -17.33 -12.25
N MET A 321 -24.50 -18.51 -12.06
CA MET A 321 -24.90 -19.74 -12.78
C MET A 321 -26.36 -20.10 -12.51
N ILE A 322 -26.83 -20.01 -11.27
CA ILE A 322 -28.23 -20.26 -10.94
C ILE A 322 -29.15 -19.28 -11.66
N LEU A 323 -28.81 -18.00 -11.69
CA LEU A 323 -29.59 -16.98 -12.37
C LEU A 323 -29.62 -17.18 -13.88
N ALA A 324 -28.47 -17.47 -14.50
CA ALA A 324 -28.36 -17.75 -15.93
C ALA A 324 -29.16 -19.01 -16.33
N ALA A 325 -29.23 -20.01 -15.48
CA ALA A 325 -29.99 -21.24 -15.70
C ALA A 325 -31.47 -21.14 -15.46
N ALA A 326 -31.91 -20.24 -14.59
CA ALA A 326 -33.30 -20.15 -14.15
C ALA A 326 -34.28 -19.90 -15.33
N VAL A 327 -33.88 -19.07 -16.31
CA VAL A 327 -34.72 -18.76 -17.45
C VAL A 327 -34.86 -19.96 -18.43
N PRO A 328 -33.77 -20.60 -18.88
CA PRO A 328 -33.87 -21.80 -19.73
C PRO A 328 -34.61 -22.95 -19.05
N ALA A 329 -34.31 -23.18 -17.76
CA ALA A 329 -34.96 -24.25 -16.98
C ALA A 329 -36.47 -24.03 -16.85
N ARG A 330 -36.93 -22.80 -16.60
CA ARG A 330 -38.35 -22.46 -16.56
C ARG A 330 -39.03 -22.62 -17.93
N ARG A 331 -38.37 -22.20 -19.02
CA ARG A 331 -38.88 -22.38 -20.39
C ARG A 331 -39.01 -23.86 -20.72
N ALA A 332 -38.01 -24.70 -20.39
CA ALA A 332 -38.08 -26.14 -20.57
C ALA A 332 -39.28 -26.80 -19.85
N ALA A 333 -39.54 -26.37 -18.61
CA ALA A 333 -40.68 -26.85 -17.81
C ALA A 333 -42.05 -26.33 -18.25
N SER A 334 -42.13 -25.32 -19.13
CA SER A 334 -43.37 -24.73 -19.65
C SER A 334 -43.74 -25.24 -21.03
N VAL A 335 -43.00 -26.17 -21.63
CA VAL A 335 -43.30 -26.76 -22.91
C VAL A 335 -44.61 -27.55 -22.84
N ASP A 336 -45.56 -27.24 -23.73
CA ASP A 336 -46.83 -27.96 -23.87
C ASP A 336 -46.55 -29.33 -24.50
N PRO A 337 -46.90 -30.48 -23.82
CA PRO A 337 -46.67 -31.83 -24.34
C PRO A 337 -47.31 -32.10 -25.70
N MET A 338 -48.45 -31.46 -25.98
CA MET A 338 -49.18 -31.60 -27.23
C MET A 338 -48.43 -30.95 -28.42
N ASN A 339 -47.80 -29.78 -28.18
CA ASN A 339 -47.03 -29.09 -29.18
C ASN A 339 -45.67 -29.76 -29.43
N ALA A 340 -45.06 -30.38 -28.41
CA ALA A 340 -43.80 -31.11 -28.53
C ALA A 340 -43.89 -32.41 -29.35
N LEU A 341 -45.08 -33.01 -29.43
CA LEU A 341 -45.35 -34.22 -30.21
C LEU A 341 -45.84 -33.91 -31.63
N ARG A 342 -46.25 -32.67 -31.94
CA ARG A 342 -46.82 -32.25 -33.23
C ARG A 342 -45.83 -31.56 -34.15
N SER A 343 -44.64 -31.21 -33.67
CA SER A 343 -43.59 -30.60 -34.49
C SER A 343 -42.82 -31.71 -35.25
N GLU A 344 -43.26 -31.99 -36.47
CA GLU A 344 -42.45 -32.58 -37.52
C GLU A 344 -41.50 -31.54 -38.12
#